data_7f1bd4b395a0265b60891ecfb894bc29
#
_entry.id   7f1bd4b395a0265b60891ecfb894bc29
#
_cell.length_a   1.000
_cell.length_b   1.000
_cell.length_c   1.000
_cell.angle_alpha   90.00
_cell.angle_beta   90.00
_cell.angle_gamma   90.00
#
_symmetry.space_group_name_H-M   'P 1'
#
loop_
_entity.id
_entity.type
_entity.pdbx_description
1 polymer ?
#
loop_
_entity_poly.entity_id
_entity_poly.type
_entity_poly.pdbx_seq_one_letter_code
_entity_poly.pdbx_strand_id
1 'polypeptide(L)'
;LKHLEIDRKLIRAKPGFVITSPLVRPVAVKFDPAFKDRLKRLADARHRTPHWLMREAIEQYVAREEKREAFRQDGIQAWEEYQRTGRHVTADEADAWLAQLEQGQDTEPPECRV
;
A
#
# COMPACT_ATOMS: atom_id res chain seq x y z
N LEU A 1 -18.65 33.68 -17.23
CA LEU A 1 -18.73 33.54 -16.82
C LEU A 1 -19.29 33.48 -16.05
N LYS A 2 -19.58 33.38 -15.76
CA LYS A 2 -19.83 33.17 -14.98
C LYS A 2 -20.11 32.23 -14.78
N HIS A 3 -19.96 31.55 -15.11
CA HIS A 3 -19.90 30.70 -14.83
C HIS A 3 -19.19 30.26 -14.77
N LEU A 4 -18.61 30.43 -15.16
CA LEU A 4 -17.67 30.23 -15.03
C LEU A 4 -17.21 30.88 -14.27
N GLU A 5 -17.31 31.58 -13.95
CA GLU A 5 -16.84 32.07 -13.26
C GLU A 5 -16.76 31.59 -12.22
N ILE A 6 -17.13 31.04 -11.85
CA ILE A 6 -16.95 30.54 -10.96
C ILE A 6 -16.36 29.81 -10.87
N ASP A 7 -16.33 29.41 -11.42
CA ASP A 7 -15.59 28.81 -11.49
C ASP A 7 -14.63 29.34 -11.81
N ARG A 8 -14.55 30.20 -12.17
CA ARG A 8 -13.71 30.81 -12.50
C ARG A 8 -13.06 31.26 -11.50
N LYS A 9 -13.32 31.49 -10.57
CA LYS A 9 -12.68 31.86 -9.66
C LYS A 9 -11.96 30.85 -9.19
N LEU A 10 -12.20 29.89 -9.31
CA LEU A 10 -11.54 28.89 -8.95
C LEU A 10 -10.66 28.51 -9.87
N ILE A 11 -10.75 28.74 -10.83
CA ILE A 11 -9.98 28.37 -11.75
C ILE A 11 -9.02 29.18 -12.03
N ARG A 12 -9.02 30.08 -12.00
CA ARG A 12 -8.16 30.84 -12.35
C ARG A 12 -7.22 30.89 -11.60
N ALA A 13 -7.29 30.54 -10.83
CA ALA A 13 -6.39 30.67 -10.06
C ALA A 13 -5.19 30.11 -10.40
N LYS A 14 -5.05 29.46 -10.83
CA LYS A 14 -4.03 28.99 -11.14
C LYS A 14 -4.09 28.12 -11.95
N PRO A 15 -3.66 28.31 -12.63
CA PRO A 15 -3.69 27.51 -13.60
C PRO A 15 -3.15 26.30 -13.24
N GLY A 16 -2.90 25.75 -13.65
CA GLY A 16 -2.42 24.65 -13.37
C GLY A 16 -2.83 24.00 -12.25
N PHE A 17 -3.33 24.40 -11.63
CA PHE A 17 -3.67 23.86 -10.61
C PHE A 17 -4.82 23.29 -10.64
N VAL A 18 -5.19 23.34 -10.98
CA VAL A 18 -5.98 22.95 -11.08
C VAL A 18 -6.59 22.12 -11.28
N ILE A 19 -6.76 21.78 -11.46
CA ILE A 19 -7.38 21.09 -11.71
C ILE A 19 -7.77 20.41 -11.14
N THR A 20 -7.82 20.44 -10.78
CA THR A 20 -7.94 19.67 -10.09
C THR A 20 -9.00 18.80 -10.03
N SER A 21 -8.82 17.58 -9.71
CA SER A 21 -9.86 16.63 -9.50
C SER A 21 -10.67 17.00 -8.28
N PRO A 22 -11.98 17.04 -8.38
CA PRO A 22 -12.78 17.27 -7.20
C PRO A 22 -12.67 16.14 -6.17
N LEU A 23 -12.10 15.00 -6.58
CA LEU A 23 -11.93 13.88 -5.68
C LEU A 23 -10.67 14.01 -4.82
N VAL A 24 -9.77 14.91 -5.19
CA VAL A 24 -8.55 15.11 -4.42
C VAL A 24 -8.77 16.17 -3.37
N ARG A 25 -8.72 15.79 -2.12
CA ARG A 25 -8.93 16.71 -1.01
C ARG A 25 -7.76 16.62 -0.05
N PRO A 26 -7.36 17.75 0.51
CA PRO A 26 -6.27 17.72 1.47
C PRO A 26 -6.68 17.03 2.76
N VAL A 27 -5.75 16.34 3.36
CA VAL A 27 -5.91 15.71 4.66
C VAL A 27 -4.82 16.26 5.55
N ALA A 28 -5.21 16.74 6.72
CA ALA A 28 -4.27 17.33 7.65
C ALA A 28 -3.81 16.29 8.66
N VAL A 29 -2.50 16.25 8.89
CA VAL A 29 -1.90 15.41 9.92
C VAL A 29 -1.04 16.31 10.78
N LYS A 30 -1.19 16.20 12.09
CA LYS A 30 -0.44 17.03 13.02
C LYS A 30 0.69 16.24 13.64
N PHE A 31 1.86 16.86 13.67
CA PHE A 31 3.03 16.28 14.31
C PHE A 31 3.54 17.26 15.36
N ASP A 32 4.21 16.74 16.38
CA ASP A 32 4.85 17.62 17.33
C ASP A 32 6.08 18.28 16.68
N PRO A 33 6.57 19.38 17.27
CA PRO A 33 7.71 20.10 16.68
C PRO A 33 8.96 19.25 16.53
N ALA A 34 9.23 18.37 17.48
CA ALA A 34 10.41 17.53 17.41
C ALA A 34 10.37 16.60 16.21
N PHE A 35 9.20 16.01 15.93
CA PHE A 35 9.07 15.14 14.77
C PHE A 35 9.15 15.92 13.47
N LYS A 36 8.58 17.13 13.45
CA LYS A 36 8.68 17.98 12.26
C LYS A 36 10.14 18.30 11.94
N ASP A 37 10.95 18.56 12.96
CA ASP A 37 12.37 18.83 12.74
C ASP A 37 13.09 17.62 12.19
N ARG A 38 12.78 16.44 12.71
CA ARG A 38 13.38 15.21 12.21
C ARG A 38 13.03 14.98 10.75
N LEU A 39 11.76 15.20 10.41
CA LEU A 39 11.29 15.04 9.06
C LEU A 39 11.99 16.01 8.10
N LYS A 40 12.13 17.26 8.54
CA LYS A 40 12.79 18.27 7.73
C LYS A 40 14.25 17.92 7.49
N ARG A 41 14.95 17.48 8.52
CA ARG A 41 16.36 17.11 8.38
C ARG A 41 16.52 15.95 7.39
N LEU A 42 15.62 14.96 7.49
CA LEU A 42 15.70 13.83 6.56
C LEU A 42 15.39 14.26 5.14
N ALA A 43 14.41 15.14 4.98
CA ALA A 43 14.05 15.64 3.65
C ALA A 43 15.23 16.38 3.02
N ASP A 44 15.90 17.24 3.81
CA ASP A 44 17.06 17.96 3.33
C ASP A 44 18.17 17.00 2.93
N ALA A 45 18.41 15.97 3.73
CA ALA A 45 19.46 15.00 3.44
C ALA A 45 19.18 14.22 2.14
N ARG A 46 17.90 14.05 1.80
CA ARG A 46 17.53 13.32 0.60
C ARG A 46 17.18 14.21 -0.57
N HIS A 47 17.33 15.52 -0.41
CA HIS A 47 17.02 16.50 -1.45
C HIS A 47 15.57 16.36 -1.91
N ARG A 48 14.67 16.16 -0.94
CA ARG A 48 13.24 16.07 -1.18
C ARG A 48 12.51 16.99 -0.22
N THR A 49 11.25 17.26 -0.51
CA THR A 49 10.44 18.06 0.40
C THR A 49 9.89 17.17 1.52
N PRO A 50 9.59 17.76 2.69
CA PRO A 50 8.91 16.99 3.73
C PRO A 50 7.58 16.42 3.25
N HIS A 51 6.85 17.15 2.42
CA HIS A 51 5.59 16.67 1.87
C HIS A 51 5.81 15.41 1.03
N TRP A 52 6.85 15.40 0.21
CA TRP A 52 7.16 14.23 -0.61
C TRP A 52 7.46 13.02 0.26
N LEU A 53 8.26 13.23 1.33
CA LEU A 53 8.57 12.14 2.25
C LEU A 53 7.33 11.59 2.93
N MET A 54 6.44 12.49 3.34
CA MET A 54 5.21 12.05 3.99
C MET A 54 4.34 11.22 3.05
N ARG A 55 4.18 11.67 1.81
CA ARG A 55 3.40 10.93 0.85
C ARG A 55 4.01 9.56 0.58
N GLU A 56 5.31 9.54 0.36
CA GLU A 56 6.00 8.29 0.07
C GLU A 56 5.87 7.31 1.23
N ALA A 57 6.05 7.81 2.45
CA ALA A 57 5.97 6.97 3.63
C ALA A 57 4.57 6.39 3.81
N ILE A 58 3.55 7.22 3.63
CA ILE A 58 2.18 6.76 3.80
C ILE A 58 1.81 5.75 2.72
N GLU A 59 2.18 6.03 1.47
CA GLU A 59 1.86 5.11 0.39
C GLU A 59 2.53 3.76 0.58
N GLN A 60 3.79 3.78 1.01
CA GLN A 60 4.50 2.52 1.27
C GLN A 60 3.89 1.76 2.44
N TYR A 61 3.52 2.48 3.49
CA TYR A 61 2.92 1.84 4.65
C TYR A 61 1.60 1.18 4.28
N VAL A 62 0.74 1.92 3.57
CA VAL A 62 -0.57 1.39 3.19
C VAL A 62 -0.41 0.17 2.28
N ALA A 63 0.47 0.26 1.28
CA ALA A 63 0.68 -0.85 0.36
C ALA A 63 1.16 -2.10 1.11
N ARG A 64 2.05 -1.91 2.07
CA ARG A 64 2.56 -3.03 2.86
C ARG A 64 1.47 -3.64 3.72
N GLU A 65 0.65 -2.80 4.35
CA GLU A 65 -0.40 -3.31 5.21
C GLU A 65 -1.52 -3.97 4.42
N GLU A 66 -1.79 -3.48 3.20
CA GLU A 66 -2.76 -4.13 2.34
C GLU A 66 -2.30 -5.53 1.94
N LYS A 67 -1.01 -5.68 1.65
CA LYS A 67 -0.47 -7.01 1.35
C LYS A 67 -0.57 -7.94 2.55
N ARG A 68 -0.28 -7.40 3.72
CA ARG A 68 -0.38 -8.19 4.95
C ARG A 68 -1.81 -8.63 5.21
N GLU A 69 -2.76 -7.73 5.01
CA GLU A 69 -4.16 -8.05 5.21
C GLU A 69 -4.65 -9.08 4.19
N ALA A 70 -4.23 -8.94 2.92
CA ALA A 70 -4.58 -9.93 1.90
C ALA A 70 -4.07 -11.31 2.28
N PHE A 71 -2.83 -11.39 2.76
CA PHE A 71 -2.26 -12.65 3.18
C PHE A 71 -3.03 -13.23 4.37
N ARG A 72 -3.43 -12.38 5.30
CA ARG A 72 -4.21 -12.83 6.45
C ARG A 72 -5.56 -13.39 6.02
N GLN A 73 -6.21 -12.72 5.06
CA GLN A 73 -7.49 -13.19 4.55
C GLN A 73 -7.35 -14.51 3.81
N ASP A 74 -6.29 -14.66 3.04
CA ASP A 74 -6.01 -15.93 2.36
C ASP A 74 -5.83 -17.05 3.36
N GLY A 75 -5.14 -16.76 4.47
CA GLY A 75 -4.94 -17.74 5.53
C GLY A 75 -6.25 -18.17 6.18
N ILE A 76 -7.13 -17.20 6.43
CA ILE A 76 -8.44 -17.51 7.02
C ILE A 76 -9.26 -18.38 6.08
N GLN A 77 -9.26 -18.03 4.78
CA GLN A 77 -10.01 -18.79 3.79
C GLN A 77 -9.46 -20.20 3.69
N ALA A 78 -8.13 -20.36 3.71
CA ALA A 78 -7.53 -21.67 3.63
C ALA A 78 -7.89 -22.51 4.86
N TRP A 79 -7.90 -21.89 6.03
CA TRP A 79 -8.28 -22.59 7.25
C TRP A 79 -9.74 -23.05 7.22
N GLU A 80 -10.64 -22.17 6.76
CA GLU A 80 -12.05 -22.51 6.64
C GLU A 80 -12.26 -23.62 5.61
N GLU A 81 -11.52 -23.57 4.52
CA GLU A 81 -11.58 -24.62 3.50
C GLU A 81 -11.13 -25.95 4.07
N TYR A 82 -10.04 -25.94 4.84
CA TYR A 82 -9.53 -27.15 5.47
C TYR A 82 -10.57 -27.72 6.45
N GLN A 83 -11.19 -26.87 7.26
CA GLN A 83 -12.19 -27.35 8.21
C GLN A 83 -13.41 -27.94 7.49
N ARG A 84 -13.75 -27.40 6.33
CA ARG A 84 -14.92 -27.85 5.60
C ARG A 84 -14.65 -29.12 4.80
N THR A 85 -13.48 -29.26 4.21
CA THR A 85 -13.20 -30.36 3.30
C THR A 85 -12.14 -31.32 3.77
N GLY A 86 -11.30 -30.90 4.72
CA GLY A 86 -10.15 -31.71 5.16
C GLY A 86 -8.98 -31.70 4.21
N ARG A 87 -9.09 -31.01 3.08
CA ARG A 87 -8.02 -30.97 2.08
C ARG A 87 -6.89 -30.09 2.60
N HIS A 88 -5.69 -30.55 2.42
CA HIS A 88 -4.51 -29.82 2.91
C HIS A 88 -3.25 -30.31 2.19
N VAL A 89 -2.18 -29.57 2.43
CA VAL A 89 -0.84 -29.94 2.00
C VAL A 89 -0.07 -30.37 3.25
N THR A 90 0.61 -31.50 3.20
CA THR A 90 1.39 -31.95 4.34
C THR A 90 2.64 -31.11 4.50
N ALA A 91 3.23 -31.14 5.72
CA ALA A 91 4.47 -30.41 5.96
C ALA A 91 5.58 -30.88 5.05
N ASP A 92 5.67 -32.20 4.81
CA ASP A 92 6.70 -32.71 3.93
C ASP A 92 6.57 -32.22 2.50
N GLU A 93 5.34 -32.17 2.01
CA GLU A 93 5.08 -31.64 0.67
C GLU A 93 5.42 -30.14 0.57
N ALA A 94 5.06 -29.39 1.59
CA ALA A 94 5.37 -27.97 1.62
C ALA A 94 6.88 -27.73 1.68
N ASP A 95 7.57 -28.50 2.52
CA ASP A 95 9.02 -28.37 2.64
C ASP A 95 9.72 -28.70 1.33
N ALA A 96 9.27 -29.75 0.65
CA ALA A 96 9.86 -30.13 -0.64
C ALA A 96 9.67 -29.04 -1.68
N TRP A 97 8.48 -28.45 -1.70
CA TRP A 97 8.21 -27.37 -2.64
C TRP A 97 9.05 -26.14 -2.34
N LEU A 98 9.14 -25.76 -1.05
CA LEU A 98 9.95 -24.61 -0.65
C LEU A 98 11.42 -24.82 -0.99
N ALA A 99 11.93 -26.07 -0.83
CA ALA A 99 13.31 -26.37 -1.19
C ALA A 99 13.56 -26.15 -2.68
N GLN A 100 12.57 -26.48 -3.52
CA GLN A 100 12.69 -26.24 -4.96
C GLN A 100 12.74 -24.75 -5.27
N LEU A 101 11.93 -23.97 -4.58
CA LEU A 101 11.95 -22.52 -4.76
C LEU A 101 13.30 -21.92 -4.34
N GLU A 102 13.88 -22.43 -3.26
CA GLU A 102 15.20 -21.98 -2.82
C GLU A 102 16.29 -22.25 -3.83
N GLN A 103 16.12 -23.31 -4.62
CA GLN A 103 17.07 -23.65 -5.68
C GLN A 103 16.83 -22.89 -6.96
N GLY A 104 15.87 -21.96 -6.95
CA GLY A 104 15.57 -21.16 -8.11
C GLY A 104 14.59 -21.79 -9.07
N GLN A 105 14.01 -22.93 -8.72
CA GLN A 105 13.01 -23.57 -9.57
C GLN A 105 11.64 -22.95 -9.28
N ASP A 106 11.03 -22.43 -10.31
CA ASP A 106 9.70 -21.80 -10.19
C ASP A 106 8.65 -22.87 -10.47
N THR A 107 8.30 -23.61 -9.43
CA THR A 107 7.31 -24.68 -9.55
C THR A 107 6.03 -24.29 -8.85
N GLU A 108 4.93 -24.85 -9.32
CA GLU A 108 3.64 -24.58 -8.71
C GLU A 108 3.55 -25.27 -7.35
N PRO A 109 2.77 -24.69 -6.43
CA PRO A 109 2.59 -25.33 -5.12
C PRO A 109 1.87 -26.67 -5.27
N PRO A 110 2.08 -27.60 -4.33
CA PRO A 110 1.38 -28.88 -4.36
C PRO A 110 -0.11 -28.69 -4.15
N GLU A 111 -0.88 -29.61 -4.76
CA GLU A 111 -2.32 -29.55 -4.63
C GLU A 111 -2.77 -30.04 -3.26
N CYS A 112 -3.80 -29.41 -2.73
CA CYS A 112 -4.37 -29.85 -1.47
C CYS A 112 -5.15 -31.13 -1.66
N ARG A 113 -4.96 -32.06 -0.75
CA ARG A 113 -5.65 -33.35 -0.78
C ARG A 113 -6.18 -33.69 0.60
N VAL A 114 -7.14 -34.56 0.60
CA VAL A 114 -7.66 -35.07 1.87
C VAL A 114 -6.71 -36.10 2.48
#